data_7a009ec51ef46cc9c769ef2b40d443ee
#
_entry.id   7a009ec51ef46cc9c769ef2b40d443ee
#
_cell.length_a   1.000
_cell.length_b   1.000
_cell.length_c   1.000
_cell.angle_alpha   90.00
_cell.angle_beta   90.00
_cell.angle_gamma   90.00
#
_symmetry.space_group_name_H-M   'P 1'
#
loop_
_entity.id
_entity.type
_entity.pdbx_description
1 polymer ?
#
loop_
_entity_poly.entity_id
_entity_poly.type
_entity_poly.pdbx_seq_one_letter_code
_entity_poly.pdbx_strand_id
1 'polypeptide(L)'
;MKVLVFGDVIVDKYVYGTSSRISPEAPVPIVNIDNVKTSLGGAGLVLENLKNLDIDATLVHNNQNRSTKTRIISDGHYITRLDEDEHADADAVLEQILQSDFAPYDYVILSDYNKGALDHTQKIINHINTFGCKIIVDPKRHASEYEGAWLVKPNYSEFYKFGFDKWQGNIITTNAGKEVIANIDGVNYNIPVENVEVSDVTGAGDCFLAGFVFGLDKGYDYKKCLEIATRGSTVSVKHSGTYKLKKEDLESTVVFTNGCFDILHTGHFELLKAAKEKGDKLIVGLNDDRSVRRLKGDNRPINPVETRKKQLEILSWVDEVIVFSEDTPYDLIKSIKPNLIVKGGDYKVNEVVGHDLTSVYIVPTVEDFSTTNILEKINE
;
A
#
# COMPACT_ATOMS: atom_id res chain seq x y z
N MET A 1 -7.74 17.62 -5.36
CA MET A 1 -8.57 17.45 -4.15
C MET A 1 -7.91 18.14 -2.99
N LYS A 2 -8.65 18.87 -2.16
CA LYS A 2 -8.15 19.51 -0.93
C LYS A 2 -8.64 18.78 0.31
N VAL A 3 -7.73 18.50 1.24
CA VAL A 3 -8.03 17.71 2.44
C VAL A 3 -7.62 18.49 3.68
N LEU A 4 -8.52 18.55 4.66
CA LEU A 4 -8.18 19.01 6.00
C LEU A 4 -8.01 17.79 6.90
N VAL A 5 -6.91 17.72 7.63
CA VAL A 5 -6.72 16.74 8.72
C VAL A 5 -6.92 17.48 10.05
N PHE A 6 -7.76 16.93 10.89
CA PHE A 6 -8.01 17.45 12.22
C PHE A 6 -8.03 16.31 13.25
N GLY A 7 -7.41 16.50 14.40
CA GLY A 7 -7.39 15.49 15.46
C GLY A 7 -6.15 15.53 16.35
N ASP A 8 -5.95 14.43 17.05
CA ASP A 8 -4.88 14.30 18.03
C ASP A 8 -3.54 14.05 17.36
N VAL A 9 -2.58 14.96 17.58
CA VAL A 9 -1.19 14.78 17.14
C VAL A 9 -0.40 14.12 18.26
N ILE A 10 0.23 13.00 17.94
CA ILE A 10 1.07 12.23 18.87
C ILE A 10 2.53 12.37 18.44
N VAL A 11 3.44 12.45 19.41
CA VAL A 11 4.89 12.35 19.15
C VAL A 11 5.34 10.93 19.46
N ASP A 12 5.76 10.19 18.42
CA ASP A 12 6.41 8.91 18.58
C ASP A 12 7.92 9.13 18.71
N LYS A 13 8.48 8.76 19.89
CA LYS A 13 9.90 8.90 20.21
C LYS A 13 10.51 7.52 20.35
N TYR A 14 11.55 7.25 19.58
CA TYR A 14 12.30 6.01 19.62
C TYR A 14 13.68 6.28 20.20
N VAL A 15 13.97 5.66 21.34
CA VAL A 15 15.25 5.75 22.03
C VAL A 15 15.99 4.43 21.79
N TYR A 16 17.03 4.50 20.99
CA TYR A 16 17.88 3.35 20.67
C TYR A 16 19.11 3.38 21.56
N GLY A 17 19.51 2.21 22.07
CA GLY A 17 20.68 2.09 22.90
C GLY A 17 21.17 0.67 23.04
N THR A 18 22.17 0.50 23.88
CA THR A 18 22.77 -0.78 24.24
C THR A 18 22.66 -1.04 25.74
N SER A 19 22.51 -2.31 26.13
CA SER A 19 22.42 -2.69 27.56
C SER A 19 23.44 -3.78 27.87
N SER A 20 24.47 -3.42 28.66
CA SER A 20 25.54 -4.33 29.06
C SER A 20 25.49 -4.72 30.54
N ARG A 21 24.58 -4.13 31.32
CA ARG A 21 24.50 -4.37 32.81
C ARG A 21 23.10 -4.18 33.35
N ILE A 22 22.85 -4.86 34.46
CA ILE A 22 21.65 -4.69 35.25
C ILE A 22 21.89 -3.55 36.30
N SER A 23 20.82 -2.82 36.63
CA SER A 23 20.86 -1.78 37.67
C SER A 23 21.17 -2.39 39.02
N PRO A 24 22.04 -1.74 39.86
CA PRO A 24 22.23 -2.14 41.25
C PRO A 24 21.01 -1.82 42.11
N GLU A 25 20.10 -0.96 41.70
CA GLU A 25 18.94 -0.51 42.45
C GLU A 25 17.71 -1.40 42.26
N ALA A 26 17.62 -2.09 41.12
CA ALA A 26 16.49 -2.96 40.76
C ALA A 26 16.90 -3.94 39.66
N PRO A 27 16.21 -5.10 39.46
CA PRO A 27 16.51 -6.08 38.43
C PRO A 27 16.02 -5.60 37.04
N VAL A 28 16.47 -4.43 36.59
CA VAL A 28 16.14 -3.84 35.31
C VAL A 28 17.41 -3.52 34.53
N PRO A 29 17.39 -3.62 33.18
CA PRO A 29 18.54 -3.26 32.36
C PRO A 29 18.82 -1.75 32.41
N ILE A 30 20.09 -1.37 32.41
CA ILE A 30 20.50 0.02 32.15
C ILE A 30 20.74 0.18 30.66
N VAL A 31 19.98 1.03 30.01
CA VAL A 31 20.11 1.33 28.60
C VAL A 31 20.98 2.57 28.40
N ASN A 32 22.13 2.41 27.78
CA ASN A 32 22.96 3.53 27.33
C ASN A 32 22.42 4.02 25.99
N ILE A 33 22.00 5.29 25.94
CA ILE A 33 21.35 5.87 24.76
C ILE A 33 22.40 6.19 23.69
N ASP A 34 22.23 5.62 22.51
CA ASP A 34 23.09 5.87 21.33
C ASP A 34 22.43 6.86 20.36
N ASN A 35 21.11 6.76 20.18
CA ASN A 35 20.37 7.60 19.23
C ASN A 35 18.92 7.81 19.68
N VAL A 36 18.35 8.96 19.34
CA VAL A 36 16.94 9.27 19.54
C VAL A 36 16.34 9.75 18.22
N LYS A 37 15.26 9.10 17.80
CA LYS A 37 14.47 9.53 16.65
C LYS A 37 13.08 9.94 17.10
N THR A 38 12.54 10.98 16.48
CA THR A 38 11.16 11.42 16.70
C THR A 38 10.41 11.47 15.39
N SER A 39 9.14 11.11 15.41
CA SER A 39 8.22 11.23 14.28
C SER A 39 6.84 11.65 14.78
N LEU A 40 6.02 12.16 13.87
CA LEU A 40 4.62 12.42 14.17
C LEU A 40 3.81 11.14 14.01
N GLY A 41 2.87 10.93 14.92
CA GLY A 41 1.83 9.90 14.88
C GLY A 41 0.45 10.55 14.88
N GLY A 42 -0.59 9.73 14.78
CA GLY A 42 -1.97 10.18 14.73
C GLY A 42 -2.24 11.12 13.55
N ALA A 43 -2.98 12.20 13.80
CA ALA A 43 -3.30 13.20 12.76
C ALA A 43 -2.06 13.75 12.03
N GLY A 44 -0.91 13.83 12.75
CA GLY A 44 0.35 14.26 12.16
C GLY A 44 0.91 13.29 11.12
N LEU A 45 0.83 11.97 11.38
CA LEU A 45 1.27 10.95 10.43
C LEU A 45 0.36 10.89 9.21
N VAL A 46 -0.96 11.02 9.40
CA VAL A 46 -1.91 11.11 8.27
C VAL A 46 -1.53 12.28 7.37
N LEU A 47 -1.30 13.47 7.94
CA LEU A 47 -0.87 14.63 7.15
C LEU A 47 0.44 14.39 6.39
N GLU A 48 1.47 13.85 7.06
CA GLU A 48 2.77 13.59 6.42
C GLU A 48 2.63 12.60 5.25
N ASN A 49 1.83 11.55 5.42
CA ASN A 49 1.56 10.60 4.35
C ASN A 49 0.82 11.25 3.17
N LEU A 50 -0.22 12.06 3.43
CA LEU A 50 -0.94 12.76 2.36
C LEU A 50 -0.02 13.69 1.57
N LYS A 51 0.85 14.44 2.26
CA LYS A 51 1.82 15.34 1.60
C LYS A 51 2.85 14.57 0.76
N ASN A 52 3.35 13.44 1.26
CA ASN A 52 4.29 12.59 0.50
C ASN A 52 3.63 11.99 -0.77
N LEU A 53 2.31 11.86 -0.76
CA LEU A 53 1.51 11.40 -1.89
C LEU A 53 1.07 12.56 -2.82
N ASP A 54 1.61 13.78 -2.61
CA ASP A 54 1.29 15.01 -3.34
C ASP A 54 -0.19 15.42 -3.25
N ILE A 55 -0.85 15.11 -2.13
CA ILE A 55 -2.21 15.58 -1.86
C ILE A 55 -2.13 16.93 -1.15
N ASP A 56 -2.91 17.91 -1.61
CA ASP A 56 -3.05 19.21 -0.96
C ASP A 56 -3.76 19.04 0.38
N ALA A 57 -2.97 18.86 1.44
CA ALA A 57 -3.46 18.59 2.78
C ALA A 57 -2.96 19.60 3.80
N THR A 58 -3.86 20.02 4.68
CA THR A 58 -3.58 20.95 5.79
C THR A 58 -3.95 20.31 7.12
N LEU A 59 -3.18 20.57 8.16
CA LEU A 59 -3.47 20.10 9.52
C LEU A 59 -3.94 21.26 10.38
N VAL A 60 -5.07 21.07 11.03
CA VAL A 60 -5.51 21.89 12.17
C VAL A 60 -5.38 21.06 13.43
N HIS A 61 -4.60 21.53 14.38
CA HIS A 61 -4.39 20.86 15.65
C HIS A 61 -4.19 21.87 16.76
N ASN A 62 -4.45 21.45 18.00
CA ASN A 62 -4.07 22.22 19.17
C ASN A 62 -2.55 22.09 19.39
N ASN A 63 -1.81 23.20 19.21
CA ASN A 63 -0.34 23.22 19.27
C ASN A 63 0.25 23.06 20.66
N GLN A 64 -0.54 23.12 21.72
CA GLN A 64 0.01 23.32 23.08
C GLN A 64 0.31 22.01 23.80
N ASN A 65 -0.46 20.95 23.59
CA ASN A 65 -0.30 19.70 24.32
C ASN A 65 -0.26 18.51 23.36
N ARG A 66 0.85 17.81 23.32
CA ARG A 66 1.03 16.62 22.47
C ARG A 66 1.41 15.43 23.33
N SER A 67 0.57 14.41 23.32
CA SER A 67 0.93 13.12 23.90
C SER A 67 2.19 12.57 23.27
N THR A 68 3.11 12.06 24.09
CA THR A 68 4.36 11.46 23.63
C THR A 68 4.40 9.98 23.98
N LYS A 69 4.75 9.15 23.00
CA LYS A 69 4.98 7.71 23.18
C LYS A 69 6.45 7.40 22.98
N THR A 70 7.19 7.24 24.08
CA THR A 70 8.62 6.93 24.03
C THR A 70 8.83 5.42 24.10
N ARG A 71 9.40 4.85 23.02
CA ARG A 71 9.77 3.43 22.93
C ARG A 71 11.26 3.29 23.16
N ILE A 72 11.64 2.44 24.12
CA ILE A 72 13.03 2.14 24.43
C ILE A 72 13.41 0.82 23.79
N ILE A 73 14.42 0.87 22.92
CA ILE A 73 14.92 -0.26 22.15
C ILE A 73 16.40 -0.44 22.49
N SER A 74 16.78 -1.62 22.95
CA SER A 74 18.18 -1.97 23.28
C SER A 74 18.58 -3.20 22.48
N ASP A 75 19.75 -3.12 21.82
CA ASP A 75 20.30 -4.22 21.03
C ASP A 75 19.30 -4.81 20.01
N GLY A 76 18.46 -3.95 19.43
CA GLY A 76 17.40 -4.32 18.50
C GLY A 76 16.12 -4.87 19.14
N HIS A 77 16.06 -5.01 20.47
CA HIS A 77 14.90 -5.53 21.20
C HIS A 77 14.09 -4.43 21.86
N TYR A 78 12.77 -4.56 21.78
CA TYR A 78 11.83 -3.67 22.45
C TYR A 78 11.84 -3.92 23.96
N ILE A 79 12.24 -2.92 24.76
CA ILE A 79 12.36 -3.04 26.24
C ILE A 79 11.09 -2.58 26.93
N THR A 80 10.64 -1.36 26.66
CA THR A 80 9.46 -0.76 27.28
C THR A 80 8.95 0.44 26.51
N ARG A 81 7.74 0.89 26.84
CA ARG A 81 7.17 2.14 26.37
C ARG A 81 6.76 3.02 27.54
N LEU A 82 7.10 4.30 27.42
CA LEU A 82 6.64 5.33 28.33
C LEU A 82 5.61 6.17 27.57
N ASP A 83 4.41 6.30 28.14
CA ASP A 83 3.34 7.11 27.59
C ASP A 83 3.16 8.36 28.46
N GLU A 84 3.43 9.52 27.88
CA GLU A 84 3.17 10.84 28.44
C GLU A 84 1.90 11.35 27.79
N ASP A 85 0.77 11.13 28.44
CA ASP A 85 -0.54 11.48 27.93
C ASP A 85 -0.90 12.92 28.29
N GLU A 86 -1.07 13.74 27.25
CA GLU A 86 -1.54 15.11 27.33
C GLU A 86 -2.93 15.20 26.72
N HIS A 87 -3.83 15.95 27.37
CA HIS A 87 -5.16 16.21 26.84
C HIS A 87 -5.26 17.65 26.31
N ALA A 88 -5.81 17.80 25.10
CA ALA A 88 -6.12 19.09 24.55
C ALA A 88 -7.25 19.78 25.35
N ASP A 89 -7.24 21.10 25.38
CA ASP A 89 -8.38 21.88 25.84
C ASP A 89 -9.50 21.80 24.79
N ALA A 90 -10.48 20.95 25.07
CA ALA A 90 -11.55 20.64 24.12
C ALA A 90 -12.44 21.84 23.79
N ASP A 91 -12.65 22.75 24.75
CA ASP A 91 -13.46 23.94 24.53
C ASP A 91 -12.72 24.95 23.66
N ALA A 92 -11.43 25.17 23.89
CA ALA A 92 -10.59 26.03 23.05
C ALA A 92 -10.48 25.48 21.61
N VAL A 93 -10.37 24.16 21.46
CA VAL A 93 -10.38 23.49 20.15
C VAL A 93 -11.73 23.68 19.45
N LEU A 94 -12.83 23.47 20.14
CA LEU A 94 -14.17 23.66 19.57
C LEU A 94 -14.36 25.10 19.10
N GLU A 95 -13.96 26.10 19.92
CA GLU A 95 -14.07 27.53 19.53
C GLU A 95 -13.28 27.81 18.24
N GLN A 96 -12.05 27.31 18.13
CA GLN A 96 -11.25 27.43 16.92
C GLN A 96 -11.94 26.80 15.70
N ILE A 97 -12.52 25.62 15.85
CA ILE A 97 -13.20 24.90 14.77
C ILE A 97 -14.46 25.66 14.32
N LEU A 98 -15.25 26.18 15.27
CA LEU A 98 -16.46 26.95 14.95
C LEU A 98 -16.18 28.27 14.22
N GLN A 99 -14.94 28.79 14.32
CA GLN A 99 -14.49 29.98 13.58
C GLN A 99 -13.80 29.64 12.26
N SER A 100 -13.56 28.35 11.97
CA SER A 100 -12.86 27.90 10.76
C SER A 100 -13.81 27.77 9.57
N ASP A 101 -13.29 28.12 8.38
CA ASP A 101 -13.99 27.92 7.10
C ASP A 101 -13.59 26.58 6.47
N PHE A 102 -14.55 25.70 6.27
CA PHE A 102 -14.34 24.38 5.65
C PHE A 102 -14.73 24.37 4.17
N ALA A 103 -15.34 25.40 3.62
CA ALA A 103 -15.78 25.45 2.22
C ALA A 103 -14.67 25.13 1.19
N PRO A 104 -13.37 25.44 1.42
CA PRO A 104 -12.32 25.11 0.47
C PRO A 104 -11.96 23.61 0.39
N TYR A 105 -12.47 22.75 1.30
CA TYR A 105 -12.05 21.36 1.43
C TYR A 105 -13.09 20.40 0.86
N ASP A 106 -12.61 19.40 0.11
CA ASP A 106 -13.44 18.31 -0.39
C ASP A 106 -13.69 17.26 0.71
N TYR A 107 -12.66 17.02 1.51
CA TYR A 107 -12.67 16.05 2.62
C TYR A 107 -12.10 16.65 3.89
N VAL A 108 -12.70 16.27 5.02
CA VAL A 108 -12.16 16.50 6.36
C VAL A 108 -11.91 15.15 7.03
N ILE A 109 -10.69 14.90 7.45
CA ILE A 109 -10.30 13.69 8.18
C ILE A 109 -10.28 14.01 9.66
N LEU A 110 -11.06 13.27 10.45
CA LEU A 110 -11.03 13.31 11.91
C LEU A 110 -10.21 12.11 12.41
N SER A 111 -8.99 12.36 12.89
CA SER A 111 -8.09 11.34 13.45
C SER A 111 -8.19 11.38 14.97
N ASP A 112 -9.04 10.53 15.54
CA ASP A 112 -9.33 10.46 16.97
C ASP A 112 -8.40 9.46 17.67
N TYR A 113 -7.69 9.92 18.69
CA TYR A 113 -6.90 9.09 19.60
C TYR A 113 -7.34 9.26 21.04
N ASN A 114 -8.49 9.92 21.27
CA ASN A 114 -9.07 10.20 22.58
C ASN A 114 -8.10 10.99 23.48
N LYS A 115 -7.47 12.04 22.92
CA LYS A 115 -6.54 12.94 23.62
C LYS A 115 -7.07 14.39 23.69
N GLY A 116 -8.38 14.56 23.61
CA GLY A 116 -9.09 15.82 23.85
C GLY A 116 -9.44 16.64 22.61
N ALA A 117 -8.70 16.54 21.50
CA ALA A 117 -8.98 17.36 20.32
C ALA A 117 -10.39 17.11 19.75
N LEU A 118 -10.94 15.93 19.95
CA LEU A 118 -12.25 15.52 19.45
C LEU A 118 -13.28 15.24 20.57
N ASP A 119 -13.14 15.83 21.77
CA ASP A 119 -14.11 15.61 22.87
C ASP A 119 -15.51 16.18 22.55
N HIS A 120 -15.60 17.16 21.68
CA HIS A 120 -16.87 17.69 21.17
C HIS A 120 -17.21 17.19 19.77
N THR A 121 -16.89 15.94 19.46
CA THR A 121 -16.97 15.32 18.10
C THR A 121 -18.28 15.64 17.39
N GLN A 122 -19.43 15.44 18.04
CA GLN A 122 -20.74 15.65 17.39
C GLN A 122 -20.97 17.12 17.01
N LYS A 123 -20.55 18.08 17.84
CA LYS A 123 -20.66 19.50 17.53
C LYS A 123 -19.75 19.85 16.34
N ILE A 124 -18.55 19.29 16.30
CA ILE A 124 -17.56 19.48 15.25
C ILE A 124 -18.12 18.93 13.92
N ILE A 125 -18.62 17.69 13.91
CA ILE A 125 -19.22 17.07 12.71
C ILE A 125 -20.41 17.88 12.20
N ASN A 126 -21.32 18.31 13.10
CA ASN A 126 -22.46 19.11 12.72
C ASN A 126 -22.05 20.43 12.09
N HIS A 127 -21.01 21.08 12.61
CA HIS A 127 -20.48 22.33 12.04
C HIS A 127 -19.87 22.10 10.64
N ILE A 128 -18.99 21.11 10.49
CA ILE A 128 -18.34 20.79 9.21
C ILE A 128 -19.39 20.43 8.14
N ASN A 129 -20.45 19.70 8.50
CA ASN A 129 -21.52 19.32 7.57
C ASN A 129 -22.27 20.53 6.99
N THR A 130 -22.26 21.70 7.64
CA THR A 130 -22.86 22.93 7.08
C THR A 130 -22.14 23.43 5.85
N PHE A 131 -20.90 23.01 5.60
CA PHE A 131 -20.09 23.36 4.45
C PHE A 131 -20.16 22.33 3.31
N GLY A 132 -20.77 21.17 3.53
CA GLY A 132 -20.93 20.14 2.51
C GLY A 132 -19.70 19.26 2.27
N CYS A 133 -18.65 19.35 3.11
CA CYS A 133 -17.48 18.50 3.05
C CYS A 133 -17.80 17.06 3.45
N LYS A 134 -17.12 16.08 2.84
CA LYS A 134 -17.19 14.70 3.27
C LYS A 134 -16.27 14.45 4.45
N ILE A 135 -16.81 13.94 5.56
CA ILE A 135 -16.05 13.65 6.79
C ILE A 135 -15.65 12.18 6.83
N ILE A 136 -14.36 11.91 6.96
CA ILE A 136 -13.79 10.58 7.18
C ILE A 136 -13.25 10.51 8.60
N VAL A 137 -13.63 9.50 9.37
CA VAL A 137 -13.24 9.36 10.77
C VAL A 137 -12.40 8.10 11.00
N ASP A 138 -11.26 8.24 11.67
CA ASP A 138 -10.54 7.15 12.34
C ASP A 138 -10.91 7.17 13.84
N PRO A 139 -11.83 6.29 14.29
CA PRO A 139 -12.52 6.47 15.56
C PRO A 139 -11.81 5.82 16.76
N LYS A 140 -12.01 6.41 17.95
CA LYS A 140 -11.58 5.85 19.26
C LYS A 140 -12.67 5.95 20.33
N ARG A 141 -13.90 6.31 19.94
CA ARG A 141 -15.04 6.49 20.84
C ARG A 141 -16.23 5.67 20.34
N HIS A 142 -17.33 5.73 21.08
CA HIS A 142 -18.56 5.04 20.69
C HIS A 142 -19.11 5.57 19.35
N ALA A 143 -19.67 4.66 18.54
CA ALA A 143 -20.15 4.97 17.19
C ALA A 143 -21.14 6.15 17.14
N SER A 144 -21.98 6.29 18.15
CA SER A 144 -22.97 7.40 18.24
C SER A 144 -22.34 8.78 18.28
N GLU A 145 -21.06 8.91 18.64
CA GLU A 145 -20.37 10.20 18.66
C GLU A 145 -19.95 10.69 17.27
N TYR A 146 -20.05 9.80 16.27
CA TYR A 146 -19.64 10.11 14.89
C TYR A 146 -20.84 10.18 13.90
N GLU A 147 -22.06 10.29 14.41
CA GLU A 147 -23.25 10.43 13.56
C GLU A 147 -23.11 11.64 12.63
N GLY A 148 -23.45 11.45 11.36
CA GLY A 148 -23.29 12.46 10.31
C GLY A 148 -21.93 12.45 9.61
N ALA A 149 -20.97 11.60 10.03
CA ALA A 149 -19.77 11.34 9.24
C ALA A 149 -20.12 10.59 7.94
N TRP A 150 -19.48 10.97 6.84
CA TRP A 150 -19.64 10.27 5.57
C TRP A 150 -19.08 8.86 5.62
N LEU A 151 -17.91 8.64 6.29
CA LEU A 151 -17.24 7.36 6.40
C LEU A 151 -16.54 7.22 7.75
N VAL A 152 -16.67 6.05 8.37
CA VAL A 152 -15.90 5.67 9.58
C VAL A 152 -14.99 4.48 9.29
N LYS A 153 -13.79 4.45 9.92
CA LYS A 153 -12.78 3.41 9.70
C LYS A 153 -12.30 2.77 11.02
N PRO A 154 -13.14 2.04 11.75
CA PRO A 154 -12.70 1.28 12.91
C PRO A 154 -11.82 0.09 12.51
N ASN A 155 -10.91 -0.33 13.39
CA ASN A 155 -10.35 -1.66 13.31
C ASN A 155 -11.30 -2.70 13.91
N TYR A 156 -11.01 -4.00 13.72
CA TYR A 156 -11.88 -5.10 14.16
C TYR A 156 -12.20 -5.07 15.66
N SER A 157 -11.24 -4.71 16.50
CA SER A 157 -11.45 -4.58 17.96
C SER A 157 -12.35 -3.38 18.29
N GLU A 158 -12.13 -2.26 17.64
CA GLU A 158 -12.93 -1.03 17.80
C GLU A 158 -14.35 -1.23 17.28
N PHE A 159 -14.53 -1.98 16.20
CA PHE A 159 -15.82 -2.28 15.60
C PHE A 159 -16.81 -2.85 16.64
N TYR A 160 -16.40 -3.85 17.40
CA TYR A 160 -17.24 -4.42 18.45
C TYR A 160 -17.23 -3.60 19.73
N LYS A 161 -16.05 -3.11 20.15
CA LYS A 161 -15.90 -2.39 21.43
C LYS A 161 -16.73 -1.11 21.49
N PHE A 162 -16.85 -0.41 20.36
CA PHE A 162 -17.47 0.91 20.29
C PHE A 162 -18.82 0.92 19.55
N GLY A 163 -19.42 -0.25 19.28
CA GLY A 163 -20.77 -0.37 18.77
C GLY A 163 -20.95 -0.04 17.28
N PHE A 164 -19.87 -0.17 16.48
CA PHE A 164 -19.97 0.02 15.02
C PHE A 164 -20.67 -1.14 14.31
N ASP A 165 -20.93 -2.26 14.97
CA ASP A 165 -21.78 -3.35 14.49
C ASP A 165 -23.22 -2.91 14.19
N LYS A 166 -23.65 -1.76 14.75
CA LYS A 166 -24.97 -1.14 14.52
C LYS A 166 -24.92 0.09 13.60
N TRP A 167 -23.73 0.41 13.07
CA TRP A 167 -23.55 1.57 12.20
C TRP A 167 -24.31 1.41 10.88
N GLN A 168 -25.04 2.45 10.46
CA GLN A 168 -25.87 2.42 9.26
C GLN A 168 -25.26 3.19 8.08
N GLY A 169 -24.15 3.92 8.31
CA GLY A 169 -23.45 4.70 7.27
C GLY A 169 -22.34 3.91 6.60
N ASN A 170 -21.56 4.61 5.80
CA ASN A 170 -20.38 4.05 5.18
C ASN A 170 -19.32 3.65 6.23
N ILE A 171 -18.76 2.47 6.08
CA ILE A 171 -17.82 1.92 7.04
C ILE A 171 -16.72 1.10 6.34
N ILE A 172 -15.50 1.21 6.83
CA ILE A 172 -14.37 0.33 6.50
C ILE A 172 -13.88 -0.29 7.79
N THR A 173 -13.83 -1.62 7.87
CA THR A 173 -13.30 -2.35 9.04
C THR A 173 -12.02 -3.05 8.64
N THR A 174 -10.91 -2.68 9.27
CA THR A 174 -9.60 -3.33 9.05
C THR A 174 -9.41 -4.46 10.06
N ASN A 175 -9.04 -5.66 9.59
CA ASN A 175 -8.85 -6.85 10.42
C ASN A 175 -7.41 -7.38 10.31
N ALA A 176 -6.45 -6.55 10.72
CA ALA A 176 -5.02 -6.87 10.70
C ALA A 176 -4.58 -7.58 9.38
N GLY A 177 -3.84 -8.68 9.48
CA GLY A 177 -3.37 -9.45 8.32
C GLY A 177 -4.40 -10.36 7.64
N LYS A 178 -5.71 -10.21 7.90
CA LYS A 178 -6.73 -11.10 7.33
C LYS A 178 -7.42 -10.49 6.12
N GLU A 179 -8.21 -9.43 6.35
CA GLU A 179 -9.04 -8.84 5.32
C GLU A 179 -9.44 -7.41 5.70
N VAL A 180 -9.88 -6.65 4.71
CA VAL A 180 -10.58 -5.37 4.89
C VAL A 180 -12.00 -5.56 4.40
N ILE A 181 -12.97 -5.32 5.28
CA ILE A 181 -14.40 -5.38 4.96
C ILE A 181 -14.91 -3.94 4.93
N ALA A 182 -15.67 -3.60 3.88
CA ALA A 182 -16.26 -2.28 3.78
C ALA A 182 -17.69 -2.35 3.24
N ASN A 183 -18.54 -1.42 3.70
CA ASN A 183 -19.78 -1.07 3.07
C ASN A 183 -19.74 0.41 2.73
N ILE A 184 -19.77 0.76 1.45
CA ILE A 184 -19.73 2.14 0.98
C ILE A 184 -20.83 2.32 -0.07
N ASP A 185 -21.71 3.29 0.18
CA ASP A 185 -22.87 3.61 -0.65
C ASP A 185 -23.76 2.36 -0.91
N GLY A 186 -23.89 1.50 0.13
CA GLY A 186 -24.69 0.25 0.08
C GLY A 186 -24.03 -0.92 -0.63
N VAL A 187 -22.79 -0.76 -1.13
CA VAL A 187 -22.01 -1.83 -1.78
C VAL A 187 -21.03 -2.43 -0.79
N ASN A 188 -21.04 -3.77 -0.68
CA ASN A 188 -20.11 -4.50 0.17
C ASN A 188 -18.84 -4.87 -0.60
N TYR A 189 -17.71 -4.65 0.06
CA TYR A 189 -16.38 -4.98 -0.44
C TYR A 189 -15.67 -5.89 0.57
N ASN A 190 -14.93 -6.86 0.05
CA ASN A 190 -13.99 -7.68 0.82
C ASN A 190 -12.65 -7.69 0.08
N ILE A 191 -11.62 -7.10 0.69
CA ILE A 191 -10.27 -7.00 0.13
C ILE A 191 -9.35 -7.90 0.96
N PRO A 192 -8.77 -8.94 0.35
CA PRO A 192 -7.80 -9.79 1.06
C PRO A 192 -6.53 -8.99 1.37
N VAL A 193 -5.94 -9.27 2.52
CA VAL A 193 -4.64 -8.72 2.91
C VAL A 193 -3.55 -9.73 2.60
N GLU A 194 -2.48 -9.29 1.94
CA GLU A 194 -1.30 -10.11 1.69
C GLU A 194 -0.65 -10.49 3.03
N ASN A 195 -0.33 -11.78 3.18
CA ASN A 195 0.39 -12.25 4.36
C ASN A 195 1.88 -11.91 4.23
N VAL A 196 2.36 -11.03 5.10
CA VAL A 196 3.74 -10.54 5.10
C VAL A 196 4.37 -10.70 6.47
N GLU A 197 5.70 -10.70 6.52
CA GLU A 197 6.43 -10.60 7.79
C GLU A 197 6.22 -9.19 8.38
N VAL A 198 5.65 -9.14 9.59
CA VAL A 198 5.31 -7.91 10.29
C VAL A 198 6.47 -7.50 11.18
N SER A 199 7.05 -6.33 10.91
CA SER A 199 8.09 -5.70 11.74
C SER A 199 7.46 -4.82 12.83
N ASP A 200 6.51 -3.95 12.47
CA ASP A 200 5.82 -3.05 13.39
C ASP A 200 4.44 -2.67 12.81
N VAL A 201 3.42 -2.59 13.66
CA VAL A 201 2.06 -2.20 13.25
C VAL A 201 1.77 -0.71 13.49
N THR A 202 2.73 0.04 14.01
CA THR A 202 2.56 1.47 14.34
C THR A 202 2.30 2.29 13.08
N GLY A 203 1.17 3.02 13.07
CA GLY A 203 0.79 3.88 11.96
C GLY A 203 0.19 3.16 10.73
N ALA A 204 -0.02 1.84 10.79
CA ALA A 204 -0.63 1.09 9.68
C ALA A 204 -2.04 1.61 9.34
N GLY A 205 -2.83 2.01 10.35
CA GLY A 205 -4.15 2.63 10.17
C GLY A 205 -4.07 3.99 9.47
N ASP A 206 -3.07 4.79 9.82
CA ASP A 206 -2.83 6.12 9.22
C ASP A 206 -2.36 5.97 7.77
N CYS A 207 -1.49 4.99 7.48
CA CYS A 207 -1.08 4.65 6.11
C CYS A 207 -2.25 4.13 5.26
N PHE A 208 -3.11 3.28 5.84
CA PHE A 208 -4.33 2.83 5.18
C PHE A 208 -5.21 4.02 4.78
N LEU A 209 -5.46 4.92 5.73
CA LEU A 209 -6.31 6.09 5.51
C LEU A 209 -5.74 7.00 4.42
N ALA A 210 -4.44 7.27 4.46
CA ALA A 210 -3.77 8.08 3.44
C ALA A 210 -3.81 7.41 2.05
N GLY A 211 -3.64 6.09 1.96
CA GLY A 211 -3.77 5.33 0.72
C GLY A 211 -5.21 5.35 0.16
N PHE A 212 -6.23 5.28 1.03
CA PHE A 212 -7.63 5.39 0.62
C PHE A 212 -7.92 6.76 0.01
N VAL A 213 -7.48 7.82 0.68
CA VAL A 213 -7.65 9.20 0.22
C VAL A 213 -6.86 9.47 -1.07
N PHE A 214 -5.67 8.86 -1.23
CA PHE A 214 -4.94 8.90 -2.50
C PHE A 214 -5.74 8.27 -3.65
N GLY A 215 -6.39 7.14 -3.41
CA GLY A 215 -7.27 6.53 -4.41
C GLY A 215 -8.44 7.44 -4.80
N LEU A 216 -9.05 8.12 -3.83
CA LEU A 216 -10.12 9.11 -4.08
C LEU A 216 -9.61 10.30 -4.90
N ASP A 217 -8.39 10.81 -4.61
CA ASP A 217 -7.78 11.91 -5.37
C ASP A 217 -7.53 11.55 -6.84
N LYS A 218 -7.23 10.28 -7.12
CA LYS A 218 -7.09 9.75 -8.49
C LYS A 218 -8.42 9.49 -9.20
N GLY A 219 -9.54 9.63 -8.51
CA GLY A 219 -10.88 9.35 -9.05
C GLY A 219 -11.15 7.87 -9.30
N TYR A 220 -10.46 6.97 -8.58
CA TYR A 220 -10.69 5.53 -8.68
C TYR A 220 -12.00 5.15 -7.99
N ASP A 221 -12.57 4.00 -8.39
CA ASP A 221 -13.68 3.39 -7.69
C ASP A 221 -13.30 2.94 -6.27
N TYR A 222 -14.29 2.72 -5.40
CA TYR A 222 -14.02 2.38 -4.00
C TYR A 222 -13.27 1.06 -3.83
N LYS A 223 -13.48 0.09 -4.73
CA LYS A 223 -12.73 -1.18 -4.69
C LYS A 223 -11.24 -0.91 -4.86
N LYS A 224 -10.88 -0.12 -5.88
CA LYS A 224 -9.49 0.24 -6.15
C LYS A 224 -8.91 1.11 -5.04
N CYS A 225 -9.68 2.05 -4.47
CA CYS A 225 -9.26 2.83 -3.31
C CYS A 225 -8.92 1.92 -2.11
N LEU A 226 -9.77 0.90 -1.84
CA LEU A 226 -9.54 -0.06 -0.76
C LEU A 226 -8.31 -0.96 -1.01
N GLU A 227 -8.08 -1.40 -2.25
CA GLU A 227 -6.89 -2.16 -2.64
C GLU A 227 -5.60 -1.35 -2.40
N ILE A 228 -5.60 -0.07 -2.81
CA ILE A 228 -4.48 0.85 -2.60
C ILE A 228 -4.25 1.11 -1.10
N ALA A 229 -5.32 1.34 -0.34
CA ALA A 229 -5.25 1.54 1.11
C ALA A 229 -4.66 0.31 1.83
N THR A 230 -5.13 -0.89 1.46
CA THR A 230 -4.64 -2.16 1.99
C THR A 230 -3.15 -2.33 1.69
N ARG A 231 -2.72 -2.02 0.46
CA ARG A 231 -1.30 -2.05 0.07
C ARG A 231 -0.48 -1.08 0.92
N GLY A 232 -0.92 0.16 1.11
CA GLY A 232 -0.22 1.16 1.92
C GLY A 232 0.01 0.69 3.36
N SER A 233 -1.01 0.08 3.99
CA SER A 233 -0.85 -0.50 5.33
C SER A 233 0.04 -1.74 5.32
N THR A 234 -0.03 -2.60 4.29
CA THR A 234 0.82 -3.79 4.15
C THR A 234 2.30 -3.43 3.98
N VAL A 235 2.60 -2.38 3.21
CA VAL A 235 3.98 -1.88 3.09
C VAL A 235 4.46 -1.31 4.42
N SER A 236 3.63 -0.53 5.12
CA SER A 236 4.03 0.12 6.37
C SER A 236 4.44 -0.88 7.45
N VAL A 237 3.74 -2.00 7.59
CA VAL A 237 4.04 -3.01 8.64
C VAL A 237 5.32 -3.81 8.39
N LYS A 238 5.92 -3.74 7.20
CA LYS A 238 7.24 -4.33 6.91
C LYS A 238 8.40 -3.49 7.47
N HIS A 239 8.13 -2.28 7.96
CA HIS A 239 9.13 -1.34 8.46
C HIS A 239 9.00 -1.15 9.97
N SER A 240 10.11 -0.90 10.65
CA SER A 240 10.11 -0.59 12.07
C SER A 240 9.78 0.89 12.30
N GLY A 241 8.86 1.15 13.21
CA GLY A 241 8.38 2.50 13.54
C GLY A 241 7.32 3.03 12.56
N THR A 242 7.02 4.33 12.68
CA THR A 242 6.07 5.00 11.78
C THR A 242 6.65 5.12 10.37
N TYR A 243 5.95 4.56 9.40
CA TYR A 243 6.35 4.59 7.99
C TYR A 243 5.70 5.77 7.27
N LYS A 244 6.45 6.38 6.37
CA LYS A 244 5.98 7.46 5.50
C LYS A 244 5.83 6.90 4.08
N LEU A 245 4.60 6.76 3.64
CA LEU A 245 4.27 6.24 2.32
C LEU A 245 4.91 7.07 1.21
N LYS A 246 5.31 6.37 0.16
CA LYS A 246 5.70 6.94 -1.13
C LYS A 246 4.68 6.53 -2.19
N LYS A 247 4.64 7.23 -3.31
CA LYS A 247 3.73 6.88 -4.41
C LYS A 247 3.97 5.47 -4.94
N GLU A 248 5.25 5.09 -5.04
CA GLU A 248 5.67 3.77 -5.51
C GLU A 248 5.12 2.63 -4.63
N ASP A 249 4.88 2.90 -3.34
CA ASP A 249 4.30 1.93 -2.42
C ASP A 249 2.84 1.62 -2.73
N LEU A 250 2.13 2.53 -3.39
CA LEU A 250 0.69 2.44 -3.68
C LEU A 250 0.40 2.03 -5.12
N GLU A 251 1.32 2.26 -6.03
CA GLU A 251 1.19 1.92 -7.44
C GLU A 251 1.52 0.45 -7.66
N SER A 252 0.73 -0.22 -8.50
CA SER A 252 1.02 -1.60 -8.89
C SER A 252 2.21 -1.62 -9.83
N THR A 253 3.26 -2.34 -9.47
CA THR A 253 4.38 -2.57 -10.35
C THR A 253 3.98 -3.58 -11.43
N VAL A 254 3.79 -3.09 -12.64
CA VAL A 254 3.51 -3.92 -13.83
C VAL A 254 4.83 -4.36 -14.44
N VAL A 255 5.03 -5.67 -14.50
CA VAL A 255 6.16 -6.31 -15.17
C VAL A 255 5.71 -6.87 -16.50
N PHE A 256 6.51 -6.69 -17.53
CA PHE A 256 6.26 -7.22 -18.85
C PHE A 256 7.40 -8.15 -19.28
N THR A 257 7.03 -9.26 -19.88
CA THR A 257 7.94 -10.11 -20.66
C THR A 257 7.27 -10.53 -21.95
N ASN A 258 8.04 -10.96 -22.96
CA ASN A 258 7.45 -11.45 -24.20
C ASN A 258 8.26 -12.59 -24.80
N GLY A 259 7.59 -13.40 -25.60
CA GLY A 259 8.22 -14.50 -26.33
C GLY A 259 7.24 -15.32 -27.15
N CYS A 260 7.78 -16.32 -27.85
CA CYS A 260 6.98 -17.30 -28.62
C CYS A 260 6.33 -18.34 -27.70
N PHE A 261 7.00 -18.75 -26.63
CA PHE A 261 6.55 -19.75 -25.66
C PHE A 261 5.92 -20.98 -26.32
N ASP A 262 6.59 -21.52 -27.34
CA ASP A 262 6.03 -22.55 -28.21
C ASP A 262 6.00 -23.92 -27.50
N ILE A 263 7.14 -24.34 -26.95
CA ILE A 263 7.25 -25.50 -26.06
C ILE A 263 7.78 -24.96 -24.74
N LEU A 264 6.97 -25.03 -23.68
CA LEU A 264 7.41 -24.60 -22.34
C LEU A 264 8.47 -25.55 -21.80
N HIS A 265 9.50 -24.97 -21.21
CA HIS A 265 10.60 -25.69 -20.58
C HIS A 265 11.09 -24.92 -19.33
N THR A 266 11.94 -25.52 -18.53
CA THR A 266 12.45 -24.99 -17.26
C THR A 266 12.92 -23.52 -17.38
N GLY A 267 13.66 -23.17 -18.42
CA GLY A 267 14.10 -21.79 -18.65
C GLY A 267 12.96 -20.77 -18.78
N HIS A 268 11.82 -21.18 -19.36
CA HIS A 268 10.63 -20.32 -19.38
C HIS A 268 10.00 -20.16 -17.99
N PHE A 269 9.95 -21.24 -17.20
CA PHE A 269 9.38 -21.18 -15.85
C PHE A 269 10.23 -20.31 -14.92
N GLU A 270 11.56 -20.42 -14.98
CA GLU A 270 12.48 -19.57 -14.21
C GLU A 270 12.33 -18.08 -14.61
N LEU A 271 12.24 -17.81 -15.91
CA LEU A 271 12.00 -16.45 -16.41
C LEU A 271 10.68 -15.89 -15.86
N LEU A 272 9.57 -16.63 -16.01
CA LEU A 272 8.25 -16.16 -15.60
C LEU A 272 8.15 -15.98 -14.08
N LYS A 273 8.74 -16.90 -13.31
CA LYS A 273 8.82 -16.79 -11.86
C LYS A 273 9.64 -15.57 -11.43
N ALA A 274 10.85 -15.42 -11.96
CA ALA A 274 11.71 -14.28 -11.67
C ALA A 274 11.07 -12.94 -12.08
N ALA A 275 10.32 -12.92 -13.20
CA ALA A 275 9.58 -11.74 -13.63
C ALA A 275 8.44 -11.42 -12.65
N LYS A 276 7.68 -12.41 -12.19
CA LYS A 276 6.62 -12.20 -11.20
C LYS A 276 7.13 -11.69 -9.87
N GLU A 277 8.30 -12.15 -9.42
CA GLU A 277 8.95 -11.70 -8.17
C GLU A 277 9.38 -10.22 -8.22
N LYS A 278 9.43 -9.60 -9.42
CA LYS A 278 9.79 -8.19 -9.60
C LYS A 278 8.63 -7.22 -9.58
N GLY A 279 7.39 -7.72 -9.47
CA GLY A 279 6.24 -6.82 -9.42
C GLY A 279 4.92 -7.51 -9.10
N ASP A 280 3.90 -6.70 -9.02
CA ASP A 280 2.57 -7.11 -8.58
C ASP A 280 1.77 -7.80 -9.70
N LYS A 281 2.01 -7.39 -10.95
CA LYS A 281 1.32 -7.91 -12.12
C LYS A 281 2.32 -8.26 -13.20
N LEU A 282 2.34 -9.53 -13.61
CA LEU A 282 3.11 -9.98 -14.77
C LEU A 282 2.20 -10.09 -16.00
N ILE A 283 2.51 -9.30 -17.02
CA ILE A 283 1.88 -9.36 -18.34
C ILE A 283 2.85 -10.04 -19.31
N VAL A 284 2.39 -11.08 -19.99
CA VAL A 284 3.16 -11.80 -21.01
C VAL A 284 2.67 -11.41 -22.39
N GLY A 285 3.53 -10.78 -23.19
CA GLY A 285 3.32 -10.58 -24.63
C GLY A 285 3.61 -11.89 -25.39
N LEU A 286 2.59 -12.46 -26.02
CA LEU A 286 2.69 -13.72 -26.76
C LEU A 286 2.63 -13.46 -28.27
N ASN A 287 3.69 -13.84 -29.01
CA ASN A 287 3.69 -13.74 -30.45
C ASN A 287 2.61 -14.66 -31.07
N ASP A 288 1.82 -14.14 -32.01
CA ASP A 288 0.86 -14.94 -32.78
C ASP A 288 1.58 -15.96 -33.68
N ASP A 289 0.84 -16.87 -34.31
CA ASP A 289 1.44 -17.91 -35.18
C ASP A 289 2.12 -17.34 -36.42
N ARG A 290 1.63 -16.22 -36.94
CA ARG A 290 2.23 -15.57 -38.13
C ARG A 290 3.56 -14.92 -37.79
N SER A 291 3.62 -14.22 -36.65
CA SER A 291 4.84 -13.62 -36.15
C SER A 291 5.89 -14.70 -35.84
N VAL A 292 5.48 -15.81 -35.20
CA VAL A 292 6.41 -16.92 -34.91
C VAL A 292 6.99 -17.53 -36.20
N ARG A 293 6.18 -17.73 -37.26
CA ARG A 293 6.68 -18.22 -38.56
C ARG A 293 7.73 -17.29 -39.16
N ARG A 294 7.46 -15.97 -39.14
CA ARG A 294 8.45 -14.98 -39.61
C ARG A 294 9.76 -15.01 -38.85
N LEU A 295 9.69 -15.20 -37.53
CA LEU A 295 10.86 -15.17 -36.63
C LEU A 295 11.64 -16.49 -36.56
N LYS A 296 10.96 -17.64 -36.69
CA LYS A 296 11.51 -18.98 -36.40
C LYS A 296 11.43 -19.98 -37.58
N GLY A 297 10.82 -19.55 -38.72
CA GLY A 297 10.63 -20.36 -39.90
C GLY A 297 9.28 -21.08 -39.97
N ASP A 298 8.95 -21.61 -41.15
CA ASP A 298 7.62 -22.14 -41.47
C ASP A 298 7.19 -23.38 -40.69
N ASN A 299 8.14 -24.13 -40.14
CA ASN A 299 7.88 -25.30 -39.25
C ASN A 299 7.52 -24.91 -37.82
N ARG A 300 7.39 -23.63 -37.52
CA ARG A 300 7.05 -23.11 -36.17
C ARG A 300 5.83 -22.18 -36.26
N PRO A 301 4.99 -22.07 -35.24
CA PRO A 301 5.10 -22.78 -33.96
C PRO A 301 4.62 -24.23 -34.05
N ILE A 302 5.03 -25.08 -33.11
CA ILE A 302 4.51 -26.44 -32.91
C ILE A 302 3.10 -26.37 -32.32
N ASN A 303 2.91 -25.53 -31.34
CA ASN A 303 1.62 -25.32 -30.68
C ASN A 303 0.93 -24.05 -31.22
N PRO A 304 -0.35 -24.12 -31.62
CA PRO A 304 -1.12 -22.95 -31.99
C PRO A 304 -1.20 -21.91 -30.85
N VAL A 305 -1.36 -20.64 -31.21
CA VAL A 305 -1.40 -19.52 -30.25
C VAL A 305 -2.40 -19.73 -29.12
N GLU A 306 -3.57 -20.28 -29.41
CA GLU A 306 -4.60 -20.57 -28.38
C GLU A 306 -4.13 -21.59 -27.34
N THR A 307 -3.36 -22.62 -27.77
CA THR A 307 -2.78 -23.60 -26.86
C THR A 307 -1.68 -22.98 -26.01
N ARG A 308 -0.79 -22.18 -26.64
CA ARG A 308 0.31 -21.51 -25.95
C ARG A 308 -0.21 -20.49 -24.92
N LYS A 309 -1.27 -19.76 -25.29
CA LYS A 309 -1.95 -18.82 -24.40
C LYS A 309 -2.52 -19.53 -23.16
N LYS A 310 -3.28 -20.61 -23.36
CA LYS A 310 -3.84 -21.39 -22.25
C LYS A 310 -2.79 -21.97 -21.34
N GLN A 311 -1.66 -22.44 -21.88
CA GLN A 311 -0.54 -22.95 -21.09
C GLN A 311 0.07 -21.88 -20.19
N LEU A 312 0.17 -20.64 -20.66
CA LEU A 312 0.66 -19.52 -19.87
C LEU A 312 -0.35 -19.05 -18.81
N GLU A 313 -1.64 -18.99 -19.17
CA GLU A 313 -2.72 -18.55 -18.27
C GLU A 313 -2.95 -19.49 -17.07
N ILE A 314 -2.54 -20.77 -17.18
CA ILE A 314 -2.62 -21.72 -16.07
C ILE A 314 -1.53 -21.46 -15.00
N LEU A 315 -0.42 -20.82 -15.38
CA LEU A 315 0.69 -20.57 -14.47
C LEU A 315 0.33 -19.47 -13.47
N SER A 316 0.42 -19.79 -12.19
CA SER A 316 0.10 -18.84 -11.10
C SER A 316 0.97 -17.58 -11.08
N TRP A 317 2.08 -17.56 -11.80
CA TRP A 317 2.96 -16.40 -11.95
C TRP A 317 2.49 -15.41 -13.03
N VAL A 318 1.59 -15.83 -13.94
CA VAL A 318 1.14 -15.04 -15.08
C VAL A 318 -0.24 -14.47 -14.78
N ASP A 319 -0.35 -13.14 -14.73
CA ASP A 319 -1.62 -12.47 -14.44
C ASP A 319 -2.42 -12.16 -15.71
N GLU A 320 -1.71 -11.95 -16.86
CA GLU A 320 -2.35 -11.63 -18.12
C GLU A 320 -1.48 -12.05 -19.30
N VAL A 321 -2.11 -12.57 -20.37
CA VAL A 321 -1.45 -12.89 -21.64
C VAL A 321 -2.10 -12.08 -22.76
N ILE A 322 -1.29 -11.25 -23.42
CA ILE A 322 -1.72 -10.42 -24.56
C ILE A 322 -1.04 -10.94 -25.83
N VAL A 323 -1.85 -11.38 -26.79
CA VAL A 323 -1.35 -11.82 -28.09
C VAL A 323 -1.09 -10.60 -28.96
N PHE A 324 0.06 -10.59 -29.66
CA PHE A 324 0.41 -9.55 -30.63
C PHE A 324 0.95 -10.17 -31.92
N SER A 325 0.81 -9.46 -33.06
CA SER A 325 1.13 -9.95 -34.40
C SER A 325 2.34 -9.26 -35.04
N GLU A 326 2.82 -8.19 -34.42
CA GLU A 326 3.98 -7.42 -34.84
C GLU A 326 5.28 -8.22 -34.64
N ASP A 327 6.33 -7.86 -35.40
CA ASP A 327 7.63 -8.54 -35.27
C ASP A 327 8.35 -8.21 -33.98
N THR A 328 8.01 -7.04 -33.38
CA THR A 328 8.53 -6.61 -32.08
C THR A 328 7.39 -6.18 -31.17
N PRO A 329 7.52 -6.33 -29.84
CA PRO A 329 6.48 -5.93 -28.89
C PRO A 329 6.47 -4.42 -28.57
N TYR A 330 7.13 -3.56 -29.38
CA TYR A 330 7.34 -2.15 -29.04
C TYR A 330 6.03 -1.38 -28.80
N ASP A 331 5.07 -1.49 -29.73
CA ASP A 331 3.79 -0.79 -29.63
C ASP A 331 2.93 -1.35 -28.48
N LEU A 332 3.02 -2.66 -28.22
CA LEU A 332 2.38 -3.28 -27.07
C LEU A 332 2.96 -2.75 -25.75
N ILE A 333 4.29 -2.69 -25.62
CA ILE A 333 4.98 -2.12 -24.44
C ILE A 333 4.57 -0.66 -24.25
N LYS A 334 4.53 0.13 -25.33
CA LYS A 334 4.12 1.54 -25.30
C LYS A 334 2.67 1.73 -24.85
N SER A 335 1.78 0.79 -25.18
CA SER A 335 0.37 0.82 -24.76
C SER A 335 0.18 0.39 -23.30
N ILE A 336 0.90 -0.65 -22.85
CA ILE A 336 0.84 -1.19 -21.49
C ILE A 336 1.50 -0.23 -20.48
N LYS A 337 2.60 0.42 -20.88
CA LYS A 337 3.46 1.26 -20.03
C LYS A 337 3.92 0.51 -18.77
N PRO A 338 4.57 -0.65 -18.89
CA PRO A 338 5.02 -1.40 -17.73
C PRO A 338 6.11 -0.63 -16.96
N ASN A 339 6.24 -0.90 -15.67
CA ASN A 339 7.31 -0.35 -14.83
C ASN A 339 8.66 -1.04 -15.08
N LEU A 340 8.62 -2.30 -15.57
CA LEU A 340 9.80 -3.11 -15.80
C LEU A 340 9.59 -4.09 -16.94
N ILE A 341 10.56 -4.22 -17.82
CA ILE A 341 10.65 -5.32 -18.79
C ILE A 341 11.62 -6.36 -18.24
N VAL A 342 11.22 -7.63 -18.24
CA VAL A 342 12.09 -8.75 -17.84
C VAL A 342 12.37 -9.61 -19.07
N LYS A 343 13.64 -9.90 -19.35
CA LYS A 343 14.10 -10.77 -20.42
C LYS A 343 15.01 -11.86 -19.88
N GLY A 344 14.92 -13.05 -20.43
CA GLY A 344 15.85 -14.14 -20.16
C GLY A 344 16.90 -14.24 -21.24
N GLY A 345 18.13 -14.57 -20.88
CA GLY A 345 19.21 -14.83 -21.83
C GLY A 345 20.37 -13.85 -21.74
N ASP A 346 21.24 -13.90 -22.73
CA ASP A 346 22.48 -13.13 -22.80
C ASP A 346 22.30 -11.77 -23.51
N TYR A 347 21.10 -11.17 -23.36
CA TYR A 347 20.83 -9.85 -23.94
C TYR A 347 21.55 -8.75 -23.15
N LYS A 348 22.04 -7.74 -23.86
CA LYS A 348 22.41 -6.47 -23.25
C LYS A 348 21.13 -5.63 -23.10
N VAL A 349 21.07 -4.81 -22.04
CA VAL A 349 19.89 -3.97 -21.75
C VAL A 349 19.46 -3.13 -22.97
N ASN A 350 20.42 -2.54 -23.69
CA ASN A 350 20.18 -1.71 -24.88
C ASN A 350 19.75 -2.50 -26.13
N GLU A 351 19.78 -3.81 -26.11
CA GLU A 351 19.30 -4.69 -27.20
C GLU A 351 17.85 -5.12 -26.99
N VAL A 352 17.31 -4.90 -25.78
CA VAL A 352 15.93 -5.27 -25.47
C VAL A 352 14.97 -4.22 -26.01
N VAL A 353 13.99 -4.66 -26.79
CA VAL A 353 12.93 -3.81 -27.32
C VAL A 353 12.16 -3.15 -26.20
N GLY A 354 12.03 -1.82 -26.24
CA GLY A 354 11.37 -1.03 -25.21
C GLY A 354 12.30 -0.55 -24.07
N HIS A 355 13.62 -0.79 -24.16
CA HIS A 355 14.61 -0.29 -23.20
C HIS A 355 14.62 1.26 -23.08
N ASP A 356 14.16 1.94 -24.11
CA ASP A 356 13.98 3.39 -24.19
C ASP A 356 12.66 3.88 -23.53
N LEU A 357 11.74 2.97 -23.25
CA LEU A 357 10.44 3.27 -22.66
C LEU A 357 10.40 3.03 -21.14
N THR A 358 11.16 2.03 -20.65
CA THR A 358 11.18 1.66 -19.24
C THR A 358 12.44 0.87 -18.87
N SER A 359 12.62 0.62 -17.57
CA SER A 359 13.75 -0.18 -17.05
C SER A 359 13.70 -1.62 -17.54
N VAL A 360 14.88 -2.23 -17.71
CA VAL A 360 15.03 -3.63 -18.14
C VAL A 360 15.82 -4.42 -17.10
N TYR A 361 15.33 -5.63 -16.79
CA TYR A 361 16.03 -6.61 -15.97
C TYR A 361 16.30 -7.87 -16.77
N ILE A 362 17.55 -8.35 -16.77
CA ILE A 362 17.94 -9.57 -17.46
C ILE A 362 18.05 -10.71 -16.43
N VAL A 363 17.30 -11.77 -16.68
CA VAL A 363 17.41 -13.02 -15.92
C VAL A 363 18.51 -13.86 -16.53
N PRO A 364 19.54 -14.30 -15.76
CA PRO A 364 20.59 -15.17 -16.28
C PRO A 364 20.02 -16.46 -16.89
N THR A 365 20.63 -16.91 -17.96
CA THR A 365 20.23 -18.18 -18.64
C THR A 365 20.49 -19.38 -17.72
N VAL A 366 19.54 -20.29 -17.66
CA VAL A 366 19.77 -21.64 -17.12
C VAL A 366 20.41 -22.46 -18.25
N GLU A 367 21.63 -22.92 -18.06
CA GLU A 367 22.37 -23.71 -19.05
C GLU A 367 21.56 -24.95 -19.46
N ASP A 368 21.64 -25.31 -20.75
CA ASP A 368 21.07 -26.54 -21.40
C ASP A 368 19.57 -26.58 -21.71
N PHE A 369 18.79 -25.53 -21.47
CA PHE A 369 17.35 -25.53 -21.79
C PHE A 369 16.98 -24.53 -22.87
N SER A 370 16.89 -25.00 -24.13
CA SER A 370 16.25 -24.27 -25.22
C SER A 370 15.28 -25.15 -25.98
N THR A 371 14.23 -24.54 -26.58
CA THR A 371 13.30 -25.28 -27.43
C THR A 371 14.01 -25.94 -28.60
N THR A 372 15.09 -25.36 -29.11
CA THR A 372 15.92 -25.93 -30.18
C THR A 372 16.61 -27.22 -29.75
N ASN A 373 17.25 -27.22 -28.60
CA ASN A 373 17.92 -28.40 -28.03
C ASN A 373 16.92 -29.54 -27.73
N ILE A 374 15.69 -29.20 -27.33
CA ILE A 374 14.63 -30.20 -27.10
C ILE A 374 14.22 -30.87 -28.40
N LEU A 375 14.04 -30.10 -29.46
CA LEU A 375 13.65 -30.63 -30.80
C LEU A 375 14.77 -31.45 -31.45
N GLU A 376 16.01 -31.04 -31.27
CA GLU A 376 17.17 -31.81 -31.72
C GLU A 376 17.23 -33.20 -31.06
N LYS A 377 17.05 -33.27 -29.75
CA LYS A 377 17.00 -34.55 -28.99
C LYS A 377 15.82 -35.44 -29.33
N ILE A 378 14.72 -34.91 -29.86
CA ILE A 378 13.56 -35.71 -30.29
C ILE A 378 13.79 -36.31 -31.72
N ASN A 379 14.60 -35.62 -32.51
CA ASN A 379 14.90 -36.05 -33.91
C ASN A 379 16.15 -36.98 -34.00
N GLU A 380 16.90 -37.16 -32.93
CA GLU A 380 17.91 -38.18 -32.75
C GLU A 380 17.28 -39.52 -32.32
#